data_4cc5cd383101f652b3bbc19d30055507
#
_entry.id   4cc5cd383101f652b3bbc19d30055507
#
_cell.length_a   1.000
_cell.length_b   1.000
_cell.length_c   1.000
_cell.angle_alpha   90.00
_cell.angle_beta   90.00
_cell.angle_gamma   90.00
#
_symmetry.space_group_name_H-M   'P 1'
#
loop_
_entity.id
_entity.type
_entity.pdbx_description
1 polymer ?
#
loop_
_entity_poly.entity_id
_entity_poly.type
_entity_poly.pdbx_seq_one_letter_code
_entity_poly.pdbx_strand_id
1 'polypeptide(L)'
;MKAKNILYLIAALLLGKSLSAQVQSTWESINERGYPQWFSDAKLGIFIHWGVYSVPAYASLEGYAEWYYRGLMTNDDRKTFQERIYGKNFQYEDFAPMWKAELWNPDEWAELFQKSGAKYVLLVSKHHDGFCLWPSQYAPKWNSVELGPKRDICGELTEAVRKKGLKMGFYYSLPEWKSDIHRWYVDPDENIGEYVDTHMIPQFKELVTRYKPTVLFTDGEWRNTAEQWHATELISWYYNTVGKDAIVNDRWGEGQQHGFRTPEYSAGITLTDRPWAECRGLGRSFGLNRNEPLENYMTSDELIRHFCVLVAAGGGMTVNVGPAADGKIPLLQQERLLDLGRWLDVNGEAIYGTRPYKKFYEMKPVKVARSEQQIDFDWKRNSPDPAISCDHFQAHWQGVFHCPADTYTFEIQTDDQARLVIDDKEVIDTQKGKTGKMKLAQGQHRIEVFYEEDDLEATIHLLWSSKTMEKQVMTNFQQGAMLPAMGLKATYTSEQPTVCYTQGKNALYAIALDYPEDQLILNIDEPAPSMKVRLLGTVKDLPWKYKDGKLFIDTSGLKYSDLRSTAAWVFQMK
;
A
#
# COMPACT_ATOMS: atom_id res chain seq x y z
N MET A 1 -7.58 37.24 58.05
CA MET A 1 -8.27 37.30 56.75
C MET A 1 -7.38 37.09 55.50
N LYS A 2 -6.07 36.89 55.63
CA LYS A 2 -5.16 36.76 54.44
C LYS A 2 -4.85 35.30 54.00
N ALA A 3 -5.05 34.29 54.84
CA ALA A 3 -4.74 32.89 54.51
C ALA A 3 -5.87 32.14 53.76
N LYS A 4 -7.14 32.51 53.95
CA LYS A 4 -8.26 31.87 53.24
C LYS A 4 -8.36 32.24 51.75
N ASN A 5 -7.93 33.43 51.37
CA ASN A 5 -7.99 33.88 49.99
C ASN A 5 -6.89 33.26 49.11
N ILE A 6 -5.77 32.83 49.67
CA ILE A 6 -4.68 32.14 48.94
C ILE A 6 -5.10 30.68 48.63
N LEU A 7 -5.84 30.02 49.50
CA LEU A 7 -6.32 28.67 49.28
C LEU A 7 -7.36 28.58 48.15
N TYR A 8 -8.19 29.61 48.00
CA TYR A 8 -9.16 29.68 46.90
C TYR A 8 -8.50 29.98 45.53
N LEU A 9 -7.40 30.73 45.50
CA LEU A 9 -6.64 30.97 44.26
C LEU A 9 -5.88 29.72 43.81
N ILE A 10 -5.34 28.92 44.72
CA ILE A 10 -4.66 27.65 44.42
C ILE A 10 -5.67 26.57 44.02
N ALA A 11 -6.86 26.52 44.63
CA ALA A 11 -7.93 25.61 44.22
C ALA A 11 -8.52 25.95 42.85
N ALA A 12 -8.60 27.23 42.49
CA ALA A 12 -9.01 27.66 41.15
C ALA A 12 -7.96 27.35 40.06
N LEU A 13 -6.67 27.31 40.41
CA LEU A 13 -5.58 26.91 39.53
C LEU A 13 -5.44 25.38 39.36
N LEU A 14 -5.94 24.58 40.30
CA LEU A 14 -5.93 23.12 40.27
C LEU A 14 -7.21 22.53 39.63
N LEU A 15 -8.24 23.32 39.39
CA LEU A 15 -9.46 22.97 38.65
C LEU A 15 -9.42 23.36 37.17
N GLY A 16 -8.28 23.83 36.68
CA GLY A 16 -7.97 23.90 35.26
C GLY A 16 -7.86 22.49 34.70
N LYS A 17 -9.00 21.77 34.53
CA LYS A 17 -9.11 20.77 33.50
C LYS A 17 -8.65 21.49 32.25
N SER A 18 -7.53 21.03 31.64
CA SER A 18 -7.14 21.44 30.31
C SER A 18 -8.34 21.21 29.40
N LEU A 19 -9.17 22.24 29.22
CA LEU A 19 -10.03 22.32 28.05
C LEU A 19 -9.03 22.23 26.88
N SER A 20 -8.93 21.06 26.26
CA SER A 20 -8.21 20.92 25.00
C SER A 20 -8.72 22.06 24.12
N ALA A 21 -7.85 22.97 23.71
CA ALA A 21 -8.24 24.07 22.86
C ALA A 21 -8.92 23.47 21.63
N GLN A 22 -10.07 24.03 21.25
CA GLN A 22 -10.81 23.58 20.08
C GLN A 22 -9.92 23.75 18.85
N VAL A 23 -9.80 22.72 18.03
CA VAL A 23 -9.05 22.77 16.75
C VAL A 23 -9.76 23.73 15.82
N GLN A 24 -9.05 24.75 15.35
CA GLN A 24 -9.59 25.75 14.41
C GLN A 24 -9.46 25.24 12.96
N SER A 25 -10.28 25.79 12.05
CA SER A 25 -10.29 25.42 10.61
C SER A 25 -9.12 26.04 9.84
N THR A 26 -7.90 25.83 10.34
CA THR A 26 -6.65 26.27 9.70
C THR A 26 -5.63 25.15 9.77
N TRP A 27 -4.76 25.05 8.76
CA TRP A 27 -3.70 24.06 8.74
C TRP A 27 -2.75 24.17 9.93
N GLU A 28 -2.49 25.40 10.39
CA GLU A 28 -1.68 25.66 11.57
C GLU A 28 -2.26 24.98 12.82
N SER A 29 -3.53 25.27 13.15
CA SER A 29 -4.18 24.68 14.34
C SER A 29 -4.34 23.17 14.23
N ILE A 30 -4.61 22.66 13.02
CA ILE A 30 -4.72 21.22 12.77
C ILE A 30 -3.35 20.54 13.00
N ASN A 31 -2.26 21.14 12.51
CA ASN A 31 -0.90 20.60 12.67
C ASN A 31 -0.38 20.71 14.11
N GLU A 32 -0.71 21.79 14.84
CA GLU A 32 -0.37 21.92 16.25
C GLU A 32 -0.98 20.82 17.13
N ARG A 33 -2.16 20.29 16.78
CA ARG A 33 -2.76 19.14 17.45
C ARG A 33 -1.87 17.90 17.34
N GLY A 34 -1.13 17.75 16.25
CA GLY A 34 -0.30 16.59 15.97
C GLY A 34 -1.09 15.30 15.76
N TYR A 35 -0.38 14.17 15.82
CA TYR A 35 -0.93 12.85 15.60
C TYR A 35 -1.01 12.06 16.89
N PRO A 36 -2.08 11.25 17.10
CA PRO A 36 -2.19 10.43 18.30
C PRO A 36 -1.16 9.31 18.30
N GLN A 37 -0.41 9.19 19.39
CA GLN A 37 0.67 8.22 19.60
C GLN A 37 0.24 6.78 19.27
N TRP A 38 -1.01 6.43 19.60
CA TRP A 38 -1.52 5.07 19.41
C TRP A 38 -1.42 4.60 17.95
N PHE A 39 -1.53 5.50 16.96
CA PHE A 39 -1.47 5.13 15.55
C PHE A 39 -0.07 4.68 15.16
N SER A 40 0.96 5.45 15.56
CA SER A 40 2.35 5.06 15.34
C SER A 40 2.75 3.80 16.10
N ASP A 41 2.06 3.48 17.21
CA ASP A 41 2.30 2.28 18.01
C ASP A 41 1.56 1.04 17.47
N ALA A 42 0.44 1.24 16.79
CA ALA A 42 -0.46 0.19 16.30
C ALA A 42 0.16 -0.68 15.20
N LYS A 43 0.87 -0.08 14.27
CA LYS A 43 1.58 -0.72 13.13
C LYS A 43 0.70 -1.50 12.15
N LEU A 44 -0.35 -2.20 12.59
CA LEU A 44 -1.21 -3.04 11.77
C LEU A 44 -2.68 -2.64 11.87
N GLY A 45 -3.28 -2.39 10.71
CA GLY A 45 -4.72 -2.23 10.51
C GLY A 45 -5.26 -3.19 9.47
N ILE A 46 -6.57 -3.38 9.46
CA ILE A 46 -7.29 -4.11 8.42
C ILE A 46 -8.09 -3.11 7.61
N PHE A 47 -8.04 -3.23 6.28
CA PHE A 47 -8.91 -2.53 5.36
C PHE A 47 -9.94 -3.51 4.79
N ILE A 48 -11.16 -3.06 4.51
CA ILE A 48 -12.22 -3.91 3.98
C ILE A 48 -12.88 -3.21 2.80
N HIS A 49 -12.64 -3.74 1.59
CA HIS A 49 -13.34 -3.31 0.37
C HIS A 49 -14.48 -4.28 0.09
N TRP A 50 -15.70 -3.85 0.41
CA TRP A 50 -16.91 -4.68 0.29
C TRP A 50 -18.12 -3.82 -0.04
N GLY A 51 -18.93 -4.25 -1.00
CA GLY A 51 -20.09 -3.50 -1.45
C GLY A 51 -20.76 -4.14 -2.67
N VAL A 52 -21.51 -3.36 -3.43
CA VAL A 52 -22.23 -3.82 -4.63
C VAL A 52 -21.30 -4.44 -5.65
N TYR A 53 -20.10 -3.92 -5.82
CA TYR A 53 -19.06 -4.44 -6.72
C TYR A 53 -18.56 -5.86 -6.35
N SER A 54 -18.83 -6.33 -5.14
CA SER A 54 -18.52 -7.71 -4.73
C SER A 54 -19.44 -8.74 -5.38
N VAL A 55 -20.55 -8.33 -6.00
CA VAL A 55 -21.44 -9.24 -6.73
C VAL A 55 -20.81 -9.68 -8.05
N PRO A 56 -20.46 -8.78 -8.98
CA PRO A 56 -19.69 -9.17 -10.16
C PRO A 56 -18.30 -9.67 -9.79
N ALA A 57 -17.67 -9.08 -8.79
CA ALA A 57 -16.33 -9.41 -8.29
C ALA A 57 -15.33 -9.63 -9.44
N TYR A 58 -15.25 -8.68 -10.39
CA TYR A 58 -14.49 -8.86 -11.63
C TYR A 58 -13.75 -7.60 -12.03
N ALA A 59 -12.51 -7.79 -12.40
CA ALA A 59 -11.68 -6.84 -13.16
C ALA A 59 -10.71 -7.62 -14.06
N SER A 60 -9.99 -6.94 -14.94
CA SER A 60 -8.78 -7.49 -15.58
C SER A 60 -7.76 -7.93 -14.53
N LEU A 61 -6.72 -8.64 -14.93
CA LEU A 61 -5.70 -9.16 -13.99
C LEU A 61 -5.01 -8.05 -13.19
N GLU A 62 -4.81 -6.90 -13.80
CA GLU A 62 -4.16 -5.73 -13.19
C GLU A 62 -5.18 -4.67 -12.72
N GLY A 63 -6.47 -4.97 -12.80
CA GLY A 63 -7.53 -4.01 -12.49
C GLY A 63 -8.11 -4.18 -11.10
N TYR A 64 -8.68 -3.11 -10.57
CA TYR A 64 -9.38 -3.07 -9.30
C TYR A 64 -10.86 -3.45 -9.48
N ALA A 65 -11.32 -4.50 -8.78
CA ALA A 65 -12.69 -4.99 -8.89
C ALA A 65 -13.71 -3.99 -8.30
N GLU A 66 -13.33 -3.21 -7.31
CA GLU A 66 -14.16 -2.14 -6.74
C GLU A 66 -14.39 -0.97 -7.71
N TRP A 67 -13.58 -0.87 -8.77
CA TRP A 67 -13.76 0.07 -9.88
C TRP A 67 -14.69 -0.46 -10.98
N TYR A 68 -15.48 -1.51 -10.69
CA TYR A 68 -16.35 -2.16 -11.69
C TYR A 68 -17.27 -1.16 -12.41
N TYR A 69 -17.95 -0.29 -11.66
CA TYR A 69 -18.86 0.70 -12.23
C TYR A 69 -18.13 1.68 -13.17
N ARG A 70 -16.93 2.11 -12.80
CA ARG A 70 -16.11 2.98 -13.68
C ARG A 70 -15.76 2.29 -14.99
N GLY A 71 -15.40 1.00 -14.95
CA GLY A 71 -15.12 0.20 -16.13
C GLY A 71 -16.30 0.08 -17.09
N LEU A 72 -17.53 0.00 -16.57
CA LEU A 72 -18.73 0.04 -17.41
C LEU A 72 -18.88 1.37 -18.15
N MET A 73 -18.56 2.49 -17.50
CA MET A 73 -18.62 3.83 -18.08
C MET A 73 -17.57 4.04 -19.17
N THR A 74 -16.39 3.44 -19.04
CA THR A 74 -15.28 3.55 -20.00
C THR A 74 -15.29 2.50 -21.09
N ASN A 75 -16.27 1.59 -21.08
CA ASN A 75 -16.40 0.48 -22.02
C ASN A 75 -15.18 -0.45 -22.04
N ASP A 76 -14.56 -0.72 -20.88
CA ASP A 76 -13.48 -1.68 -20.76
C ASP A 76 -13.99 -3.14 -20.75
N ASP A 77 -13.14 -4.09 -20.40
CA ASP A 77 -13.43 -5.52 -20.36
C ASP A 77 -14.57 -5.89 -19.40
N ARG A 78 -14.83 -5.06 -18.35
CA ARG A 78 -15.96 -5.23 -17.41
C ARG A 78 -17.29 -5.15 -18.12
N LYS A 79 -17.42 -4.26 -19.11
CA LYS A 79 -18.65 -4.17 -19.90
C LYS A 79 -18.88 -5.43 -20.74
N THR A 80 -17.84 -5.94 -21.41
CA THR A 80 -17.93 -7.19 -22.17
C THR A 80 -18.27 -8.35 -21.25
N PHE A 81 -17.66 -8.43 -20.07
CA PHE A 81 -18.00 -9.43 -19.04
C PHE A 81 -19.45 -9.32 -18.62
N GLN A 82 -19.93 -8.11 -18.28
CA GLN A 82 -21.31 -7.89 -17.83
C GLN A 82 -22.32 -8.29 -18.90
N GLU A 83 -22.15 -7.86 -20.14
CA GLU A 83 -23.06 -8.20 -21.23
C GLU A 83 -23.13 -9.71 -21.48
N ARG A 84 -22.01 -10.41 -21.36
CA ARG A 84 -21.93 -11.87 -21.54
C ARG A 84 -22.61 -12.63 -20.41
N ILE A 85 -22.46 -12.20 -19.16
CA ILE A 85 -22.91 -12.97 -17.99
C ILE A 85 -24.32 -12.56 -17.54
N TYR A 86 -24.64 -11.27 -17.58
CA TYR A 86 -25.89 -10.72 -17.04
C TYR A 86 -26.84 -10.21 -18.14
N GLY A 87 -26.32 -10.00 -19.36
CA GLY A 87 -27.10 -9.51 -20.50
C GLY A 87 -26.91 -8.00 -20.75
N LYS A 88 -27.19 -7.59 -22.00
CA LYS A 88 -26.93 -6.21 -22.48
C LYS A 88 -27.74 -5.10 -21.78
N ASN A 89 -28.90 -5.45 -21.23
CA ASN A 89 -29.77 -4.47 -20.56
C ASN A 89 -29.54 -4.38 -19.06
N PHE A 90 -28.65 -5.21 -18.50
CA PHE A 90 -28.33 -5.22 -17.08
C PHE A 90 -27.53 -3.98 -16.69
N GLN A 91 -27.98 -3.29 -15.65
CA GLN A 91 -27.34 -2.07 -15.16
C GLN A 91 -26.53 -2.35 -13.88
N TYR A 92 -25.63 -1.45 -13.50
CA TYR A 92 -24.87 -1.60 -12.25
C TYR A 92 -25.79 -1.68 -11.02
N GLU A 93 -26.86 -0.91 -11.04
CA GLU A 93 -27.86 -0.83 -9.98
C GLU A 93 -28.57 -2.15 -9.72
N ASP A 94 -28.67 -3.02 -10.75
CA ASP A 94 -29.30 -4.32 -10.63
C ASP A 94 -28.47 -5.29 -9.73
N PHE A 95 -27.20 -5.00 -9.50
CA PHE A 95 -26.38 -5.74 -8.54
C PHE A 95 -26.75 -5.47 -7.08
N ALA A 96 -27.23 -4.27 -6.73
CA ALA A 96 -27.48 -3.91 -5.35
C ALA A 96 -28.50 -4.84 -4.64
N PRO A 97 -29.64 -5.22 -5.22
CA PRO A 97 -30.53 -6.20 -4.60
C PRO A 97 -29.95 -7.63 -4.59
N MET A 98 -28.93 -7.94 -5.38
CA MET A 98 -28.24 -9.23 -5.40
C MET A 98 -27.20 -9.36 -4.31
N TRP A 99 -26.68 -8.24 -3.81
CA TRP A 99 -25.74 -8.19 -2.69
C TRP A 99 -26.50 -8.40 -1.38
N LYS A 100 -26.57 -9.63 -0.88
CA LYS A 100 -27.42 -10.00 0.27
C LYS A 100 -26.67 -10.16 1.59
N ALA A 101 -25.38 -10.39 1.55
CA ALA A 101 -24.57 -10.62 2.75
C ALA A 101 -25.14 -11.67 3.71
N GLU A 102 -25.76 -12.74 3.18
CA GLU A 102 -26.54 -13.72 3.94
C GLU A 102 -25.70 -14.55 4.92
N LEU A 103 -24.39 -14.63 4.69
CA LEU A 103 -23.45 -15.35 5.55
C LEU A 103 -22.57 -14.40 6.39
N TRP A 104 -22.84 -13.10 6.33
CA TRP A 104 -22.05 -12.13 7.05
C TRP A 104 -22.33 -12.15 8.55
N ASN A 105 -21.26 -12.32 9.31
CA ASN A 105 -21.26 -12.24 10.76
C ASN A 105 -20.19 -11.24 11.24
N PRO A 106 -20.55 -10.04 11.74
CA PRO A 106 -19.60 -9.04 12.16
C PRO A 106 -18.73 -9.46 13.36
N ASP A 107 -19.24 -10.29 14.28
CA ASP A 107 -18.47 -10.81 15.40
C ASP A 107 -17.37 -11.78 14.93
N GLU A 108 -17.62 -12.62 13.90
CA GLU A 108 -16.61 -13.51 13.30
C GLU A 108 -15.52 -12.69 12.60
N TRP A 109 -15.89 -11.62 11.87
CA TRP A 109 -14.92 -10.72 11.26
C TRP A 109 -14.06 -10.04 12.31
N ALA A 110 -14.67 -9.46 13.33
CA ALA A 110 -13.94 -8.78 14.40
C ALA A 110 -12.99 -9.73 15.15
N GLU A 111 -13.37 -11.01 15.32
CA GLU A 111 -12.52 -12.03 15.92
C GLU A 111 -11.33 -12.38 15.01
N LEU A 112 -11.54 -12.55 13.72
CA LEU A 112 -10.46 -12.77 12.75
C LEU A 112 -9.45 -11.62 12.78
N PHE A 113 -9.94 -10.36 12.77
CA PHE A 113 -9.09 -9.18 12.80
C PHE A 113 -8.32 -9.04 14.12
N GLN A 114 -8.94 -9.36 15.25
CA GLN A 114 -8.24 -9.41 16.52
C GLN A 114 -7.13 -10.48 16.51
N LYS A 115 -7.44 -11.69 16.00
CA LYS A 115 -6.47 -12.80 15.89
C LYS A 115 -5.33 -12.51 14.91
N SER A 116 -5.55 -11.66 13.91
CA SER A 116 -4.46 -11.23 13.01
C SER A 116 -3.44 -10.30 13.68
N GLY A 117 -3.74 -9.82 14.89
CA GLY A 117 -2.91 -8.85 15.61
C GLY A 117 -3.21 -7.39 15.27
N ALA A 118 -4.17 -7.10 14.41
CA ALA A 118 -4.56 -5.74 14.04
C ALA A 118 -4.98 -4.90 15.25
N LYS A 119 -4.81 -3.59 15.18
CA LYS A 119 -5.18 -2.63 16.23
C LYS A 119 -6.34 -1.72 15.81
N TYR A 120 -6.59 -1.62 14.53
CA TYR A 120 -7.71 -0.86 13.97
C TYR A 120 -8.25 -1.54 12.71
N VAL A 121 -9.48 -1.19 12.37
CA VAL A 121 -10.19 -1.69 11.19
C VAL A 121 -10.74 -0.50 10.41
N LEU A 122 -10.58 -0.48 9.09
CA LEU A 122 -11.15 0.47 8.16
C LEU A 122 -12.16 -0.25 7.26
N LEU A 123 -13.42 0.12 7.32
CA LEU A 123 -14.44 -0.33 6.38
C LEU A 123 -14.67 0.75 5.33
N VAL A 124 -14.70 0.37 4.06
CA VAL A 124 -15.23 1.24 3.00
C VAL A 124 -16.70 1.48 3.27
N SER A 125 -17.03 2.61 3.88
CA SER A 125 -18.42 2.96 4.20
C SER A 125 -19.21 3.34 2.95
N LYS A 126 -18.54 3.99 1.99
CA LYS A 126 -19.02 4.34 0.67
C LYS A 126 -17.82 4.44 -0.28
N HIS A 127 -17.83 3.67 -1.37
CA HIS A 127 -16.87 3.81 -2.45
C HIS A 127 -17.34 4.87 -3.47
N HIS A 128 -16.62 5.05 -4.56
CA HIS A 128 -16.96 6.03 -5.60
C HIS A 128 -18.28 5.73 -6.33
N ASP A 129 -18.83 4.51 -6.22
CA ASP A 129 -20.16 4.15 -6.73
C ASP A 129 -21.32 4.80 -5.96
N GLY A 130 -21.01 5.46 -4.85
CA GLY A 130 -21.95 6.18 -4.02
C GLY A 130 -22.85 5.29 -3.14
N PHE A 131 -22.69 3.95 -3.18
CA PHE A 131 -23.50 3.05 -2.37
C PHE A 131 -23.09 3.10 -0.89
N CYS A 132 -23.99 3.57 -0.03
CA CYS A 132 -23.72 3.73 1.40
C CYS A 132 -23.94 2.44 2.18
N LEU A 133 -22.98 2.04 3.01
CA LEU A 133 -23.12 0.89 3.90
C LEU A 133 -23.82 1.22 5.24
N TRP A 134 -24.52 2.34 5.28
CA TRP A 134 -25.33 2.81 6.43
C TRP A 134 -26.60 3.48 5.93
N PRO A 135 -27.65 3.68 6.78
CA PRO A 135 -28.90 4.33 6.40
C PRO A 135 -28.70 5.84 6.23
N SER A 136 -28.05 6.25 5.12
CA SER A 136 -27.84 7.64 4.79
C SER A 136 -29.10 8.29 4.20
N GLN A 137 -29.52 9.43 4.78
CA GLN A 137 -30.61 10.21 4.21
C GLN A 137 -30.22 10.93 2.90
N TYR A 138 -28.90 11.02 2.62
CA TYR A 138 -28.36 11.62 1.40
C TYR A 138 -28.18 10.61 0.25
N ALA A 139 -28.42 9.33 0.52
CA ALA A 139 -28.44 8.26 -0.47
C ALA A 139 -29.72 7.44 -0.38
N PRO A 140 -30.92 8.04 -0.53
CA PRO A 140 -32.18 7.32 -0.46
C PRO A 140 -32.25 6.26 -1.56
N LYS A 141 -32.65 5.04 -1.21
CA LYS A 141 -32.71 3.86 -2.11
C LYS A 141 -31.35 3.45 -2.70
N TRP A 142 -30.24 4.00 -2.21
CA TRP A 142 -28.89 3.64 -2.61
C TRP A 142 -28.00 3.38 -1.39
N ASN A 143 -28.51 2.56 -0.48
CA ASN A 143 -27.82 2.18 0.76
C ASN A 143 -28.17 0.76 1.21
N SER A 144 -27.33 0.17 2.04
CA SER A 144 -27.41 -1.23 2.49
C SER A 144 -28.62 -1.55 3.37
N VAL A 145 -29.32 -0.55 3.91
CA VAL A 145 -30.52 -0.74 4.72
C VAL A 145 -31.77 -0.80 3.83
N GLU A 146 -31.78 -0.03 2.76
CA GLU A 146 -32.93 0.02 1.84
C GLU A 146 -32.79 -1.00 0.70
N LEU A 147 -31.56 -1.34 0.29
CA LEU A 147 -31.28 -2.34 -0.75
C LEU A 147 -30.30 -3.40 -0.25
N GLY A 148 -30.30 -4.53 -0.92
CA GLY A 148 -29.34 -5.60 -0.63
C GLY A 148 -29.51 -6.23 0.75
N PRO A 149 -28.53 -6.13 1.65
CA PRO A 149 -28.51 -6.83 2.95
C PRO A 149 -29.66 -6.46 3.90
N LYS A 150 -30.26 -5.30 3.74
CA LYS A 150 -31.24 -4.73 4.68
C LYS A 150 -30.68 -4.55 6.10
N ARG A 151 -29.40 -4.15 6.17
CA ARG A 151 -28.64 -4.06 7.44
C ARG A 151 -27.80 -2.78 7.46
N ASP A 152 -27.59 -2.24 8.66
CA ASP A 152 -26.62 -1.18 8.94
C ASP A 152 -25.22 -1.81 9.12
N ILE A 153 -24.53 -2.04 8.01
CA ILE A 153 -23.21 -2.68 7.99
C ILE A 153 -22.19 -1.87 8.80
N CYS A 154 -22.19 -0.55 8.64
CA CYS A 154 -21.29 0.33 9.39
C CYS A 154 -21.53 0.25 10.90
N GLY A 155 -22.79 0.25 11.32
CA GLY A 155 -23.16 0.18 12.75
C GLY A 155 -22.80 -1.16 13.37
N GLU A 156 -23.26 -2.26 12.77
CA GLU A 156 -23.06 -3.61 13.29
C GLU A 156 -21.55 -3.97 13.37
N LEU A 157 -20.77 -3.65 12.33
CA LEU A 157 -19.31 -3.88 12.38
C LEU A 157 -18.61 -3.00 13.42
N THR A 158 -19.06 -1.75 13.57
CA THR A 158 -18.50 -0.84 14.57
C THR A 158 -18.64 -1.41 15.98
N GLU A 159 -19.80 -1.94 16.32
CA GLU A 159 -20.08 -2.56 17.61
C GLU A 159 -19.19 -3.79 17.84
N ALA A 160 -19.13 -4.70 16.85
CA ALA A 160 -18.34 -5.92 16.93
C ALA A 160 -16.84 -5.64 17.09
N VAL A 161 -16.29 -4.71 16.28
CA VAL A 161 -14.87 -4.32 16.32
C VAL A 161 -14.50 -3.69 17.68
N ARG A 162 -15.33 -2.76 18.17
CA ARG A 162 -15.10 -2.12 19.47
C ARG A 162 -15.21 -3.10 20.63
N LYS A 163 -16.13 -4.06 20.58
CA LYS A 163 -16.26 -5.14 21.57
C LYS A 163 -14.99 -6.00 21.68
N LYS A 164 -14.22 -6.14 20.59
CA LYS A 164 -12.92 -6.82 20.58
C LYS A 164 -11.74 -5.91 20.99
N GLY A 165 -12.01 -4.67 21.40
CA GLY A 165 -10.98 -3.70 21.82
C GLY A 165 -10.20 -3.06 20.67
N LEU A 166 -10.65 -3.24 19.42
CA LEU A 166 -10.05 -2.63 18.24
C LEU A 166 -10.64 -1.24 17.99
N LYS A 167 -9.87 -0.35 17.37
CA LYS A 167 -10.37 0.96 16.94
C LYS A 167 -11.06 0.81 15.59
N MET A 168 -12.23 1.46 15.44
CA MET A 168 -12.99 1.44 14.20
C MET A 168 -12.80 2.73 13.42
N GLY A 169 -12.57 2.61 12.13
CA GLY A 169 -12.47 3.69 11.18
C GLY A 169 -13.28 3.42 9.92
N PHE A 170 -13.45 4.46 9.12
CA PHE A 170 -14.11 4.37 7.83
C PHE A 170 -13.26 4.99 6.71
N TYR A 171 -13.31 4.34 5.55
CA TYR A 171 -13.00 4.98 4.29
C TYR A 171 -14.28 5.68 3.79
N TYR A 172 -14.10 6.85 3.22
CA TYR A 172 -15.17 7.64 2.63
C TYR A 172 -14.68 8.26 1.31
N SER A 173 -15.30 7.88 0.20
CA SER A 173 -15.06 8.54 -1.09
C SER A 173 -15.58 9.97 -1.07
N LEU A 174 -14.73 10.94 -1.38
CA LEU A 174 -15.15 12.34 -1.53
C LEU A 174 -16.09 12.51 -2.74
N PRO A 175 -15.72 12.10 -3.97
CA PRO A 175 -16.62 12.14 -5.12
C PRO A 175 -17.48 10.88 -5.22
N GLU A 176 -18.53 10.98 -6.02
CA GLU A 176 -19.36 9.86 -6.44
C GLU A 176 -19.47 9.81 -7.96
N TRP A 177 -19.25 8.62 -8.55
CA TRP A 177 -19.46 8.42 -9.99
C TRP A 177 -20.94 8.49 -10.37
N LYS A 178 -21.81 8.09 -9.46
CA LYS A 178 -23.26 8.18 -9.60
C LYS A 178 -23.77 9.39 -8.82
N SER A 179 -23.73 10.55 -9.45
CA SER A 179 -24.27 11.78 -8.89
C SER A 179 -25.03 12.54 -9.97
N ASP A 180 -26.23 12.98 -9.63
CA ASP A 180 -27.04 13.86 -10.52
C ASP A 180 -26.58 15.33 -10.44
N ILE A 181 -25.82 15.68 -9.39
CA ILE A 181 -25.36 17.04 -9.11
C ILE A 181 -24.00 17.30 -9.78
N HIS A 182 -23.12 16.30 -9.80
CA HIS A 182 -21.75 16.42 -10.31
C HIS A 182 -21.34 15.21 -11.13
N ARG A 183 -20.81 15.47 -12.32
CA ARG A 183 -20.32 14.43 -13.25
C ARG A 183 -18.79 14.39 -13.26
N TRP A 184 -18.19 14.12 -12.14
CA TRP A 184 -16.75 14.15 -11.90
C TRP A 184 -15.90 13.48 -12.98
N TYR A 185 -16.37 12.38 -13.55
CA TYR A 185 -15.64 11.64 -14.59
C TYR A 185 -15.82 12.17 -16.02
N VAL A 186 -16.82 13.05 -16.23
CA VAL A 186 -17.13 13.62 -17.54
C VAL A 186 -16.54 15.02 -17.68
N ASP A 187 -16.66 15.82 -16.64
CA ASP A 187 -16.21 17.21 -16.63
C ASP A 187 -15.47 17.53 -15.32
N PRO A 188 -14.14 17.37 -15.31
CA PRO A 188 -13.33 17.56 -14.12
C PRO A 188 -13.22 19.02 -13.65
N ASP A 189 -13.49 19.97 -14.53
CA ASP A 189 -13.34 21.41 -14.27
C ASP A 189 -14.65 22.10 -13.87
N GLU A 190 -15.76 21.35 -13.80
CA GLU A 190 -17.02 21.90 -13.32
C GLU A 190 -16.95 22.33 -11.85
N ASN A 191 -17.74 23.31 -11.50
CA ASN A 191 -17.88 23.80 -10.14
C ASN A 191 -18.44 22.70 -9.21
N ILE A 192 -17.55 22.03 -8.47
CA ILE A 192 -17.90 20.97 -7.53
C ILE A 192 -18.63 21.48 -6.28
N GLY A 193 -18.70 22.81 -6.06
CA GLY A 193 -19.18 23.42 -4.83
C GLY A 193 -20.60 23.00 -4.45
N GLU A 194 -21.53 22.93 -5.41
CA GLU A 194 -22.92 22.52 -5.10
C GLU A 194 -22.95 21.08 -4.54
N TYR A 195 -22.22 20.15 -5.15
CA TYR A 195 -22.12 18.78 -4.67
C TYR A 195 -21.49 18.72 -3.27
N VAL A 196 -20.39 19.44 -3.07
CA VAL A 196 -19.67 19.47 -1.79
C VAL A 196 -20.57 20.01 -0.68
N ASP A 197 -21.22 21.15 -0.89
CA ASP A 197 -22.01 21.84 0.14
C ASP A 197 -23.34 21.14 0.45
N THR A 198 -24.02 20.63 -0.58
CA THR A 198 -25.39 20.12 -0.41
C THR A 198 -25.47 18.60 -0.24
N HIS A 199 -24.45 17.86 -0.65
CA HIS A 199 -24.44 16.41 -0.59
C HIS A 199 -23.28 15.86 0.24
N MET A 200 -22.02 16.11 -0.15
CA MET A 200 -20.85 15.45 0.43
C MET A 200 -20.63 15.83 1.91
N ILE A 201 -20.60 17.13 2.24
CA ILE A 201 -20.38 17.60 3.61
C ILE A 201 -21.47 17.11 4.58
N PRO A 202 -22.77 17.27 4.29
CA PRO A 202 -23.79 16.78 5.22
C PRO A 202 -23.80 15.25 5.34
N GLN A 203 -23.54 14.48 4.28
CA GLN A 203 -23.44 13.03 4.32
C GLN A 203 -22.21 12.58 5.14
N PHE A 204 -21.05 13.22 4.96
CA PHE A 204 -19.85 13.00 5.77
C PHE A 204 -20.12 13.28 7.26
N LYS A 205 -20.75 14.41 7.58
CA LYS A 205 -21.09 14.78 8.95
C LYS A 205 -22.10 13.79 9.56
N GLU A 206 -23.04 13.27 8.78
CA GLU A 206 -23.98 12.21 9.19
C GLU A 206 -23.22 10.95 9.61
N LEU A 207 -22.33 10.43 8.78
CA LEU A 207 -21.51 9.23 9.05
C LEU A 207 -20.70 9.41 10.35
N VAL A 208 -19.94 10.49 10.44
CA VAL A 208 -19.07 10.77 11.58
C VAL A 208 -19.86 10.95 12.88
N THR A 209 -20.97 11.68 12.83
CA THR A 209 -21.81 11.92 14.02
C THR A 209 -22.40 10.62 14.54
N ARG A 210 -22.85 9.74 13.65
CA ARG A 210 -23.52 8.49 13.98
C ARG A 210 -22.58 7.47 14.61
N TYR A 211 -21.38 7.29 14.05
CA TYR A 211 -20.50 6.18 14.43
C TYR A 211 -19.21 6.63 15.13
N LYS A 212 -18.84 7.90 15.07
CA LYS A 212 -17.62 8.46 15.68
C LYS A 212 -16.38 7.61 15.39
N PRO A 213 -16.01 7.44 14.10
CA PRO A 213 -14.85 6.63 13.73
C PRO A 213 -13.58 7.24 14.30
N THR A 214 -12.65 6.39 14.78
CA THR A 214 -11.36 6.83 15.30
C THR A 214 -10.38 7.15 14.16
N VAL A 215 -10.48 6.43 13.04
CA VAL A 215 -9.70 6.67 11.82
C VAL A 215 -10.66 7.07 10.71
N LEU A 216 -10.31 8.10 9.98
CA LEU A 216 -11.02 8.51 8.79
C LEU A 216 -10.06 8.52 7.61
N PHE A 217 -10.40 7.76 6.58
CA PHE A 217 -9.65 7.62 5.35
C PHE A 217 -10.48 8.16 4.20
N THR A 218 -10.12 9.31 3.67
CA THR A 218 -10.75 9.89 2.47
C THR A 218 -10.04 9.43 1.20
N ASP A 219 -10.71 9.50 0.06
CA ASP A 219 -10.16 9.13 -1.24
C ASP A 219 -10.93 9.80 -2.39
N GLY A 220 -10.32 9.85 -3.57
CA GLY A 220 -10.93 10.44 -4.76
C GLY A 220 -10.72 11.95 -4.87
N GLU A 221 -9.83 12.52 -4.10
CA GLU A 221 -9.53 13.96 -4.05
C GLU A 221 -8.88 14.52 -5.32
N TRP A 222 -8.32 13.67 -6.16
CA TRP A 222 -7.28 13.86 -7.19
C TRP A 222 -7.41 15.08 -8.13
N ARG A 223 -8.63 15.60 -8.37
CA ARG A 223 -8.89 16.68 -9.34
C ARG A 223 -9.24 18.02 -8.71
N ASN A 224 -9.33 18.05 -7.39
CA ASN A 224 -9.77 19.22 -6.65
C ASN A 224 -8.79 19.58 -5.55
N THR A 225 -8.79 20.87 -5.19
CA THR A 225 -7.95 21.37 -4.10
C THR A 225 -8.56 21.05 -2.73
N ALA A 226 -7.73 21.09 -1.71
CA ALA A 226 -8.16 20.94 -0.31
C ALA A 226 -9.17 22.04 0.09
N GLU A 227 -9.10 23.22 -0.51
CA GLU A 227 -10.06 24.31 -0.31
C GLU A 227 -11.43 23.95 -0.90
N GLN A 228 -11.46 23.43 -2.14
CA GLN A 228 -12.70 23.00 -2.79
C GLN A 228 -13.39 21.85 -2.02
N TRP A 229 -12.63 20.97 -1.37
CA TRP A 229 -13.15 19.90 -0.49
C TRP A 229 -13.48 20.38 0.92
N HIS A 230 -13.30 21.66 1.26
CA HIS A 230 -13.45 22.19 2.65
C HIS A 230 -12.63 21.41 3.69
N ALA A 231 -11.42 20.97 3.31
CA ALA A 231 -10.61 20.03 4.11
C ALA A 231 -10.35 20.54 5.54
N THR A 232 -9.93 21.79 5.71
CA THR A 232 -9.64 22.35 7.04
C THR A 232 -10.88 22.42 7.93
N GLU A 233 -12.05 22.76 7.37
CA GLU A 233 -13.32 22.77 8.09
C GLU A 233 -13.69 21.35 8.54
N LEU A 234 -13.66 20.38 7.62
CA LEU A 234 -14.08 19.02 7.90
C LEU A 234 -13.14 18.32 8.88
N ILE A 235 -11.81 18.48 8.71
CA ILE A 235 -10.81 17.87 9.60
C ILE A 235 -10.92 18.46 11.02
N SER A 236 -10.99 19.78 11.15
CA SER A 236 -11.13 20.42 12.48
C SER A 236 -12.44 20.02 13.16
N TRP A 237 -13.56 20.01 12.41
CA TRP A 237 -14.86 19.56 12.90
C TRP A 237 -14.82 18.09 13.33
N TYR A 238 -14.21 17.22 12.54
CA TYR A 238 -14.06 15.81 12.87
C TYR A 238 -13.25 15.61 14.17
N TYR A 239 -12.12 16.29 14.30
CA TYR A 239 -11.29 16.22 15.51
C TYR A 239 -12.03 16.72 16.75
N ASN A 240 -12.78 17.81 16.64
CA ASN A 240 -13.58 18.33 17.74
C ASN A 240 -14.77 17.42 18.09
N THR A 241 -15.31 16.67 17.13
CA THR A 241 -16.44 15.75 17.33
C THR A 241 -16.02 14.40 17.92
N VAL A 242 -14.90 13.84 17.49
CA VAL A 242 -14.44 12.51 17.88
C VAL A 242 -13.43 12.56 19.04
N GLY A 243 -12.59 13.60 19.09
CA GLY A 243 -11.68 13.85 20.19
C GLY A 243 -10.22 13.41 19.91
N LYS A 244 -9.46 13.25 21.02
CA LYS A 244 -7.99 13.14 20.97
C LYS A 244 -7.44 11.95 20.21
N ASP A 245 -8.18 10.86 20.12
CA ASP A 245 -7.75 9.63 19.44
C ASP A 245 -8.01 9.65 17.92
N ALA A 246 -8.74 10.66 17.43
CA ALA A 246 -9.09 10.79 16.02
C ALA A 246 -7.87 11.06 15.14
N ILE A 247 -7.83 10.43 13.97
CA ILE A 247 -6.78 10.64 12.96
C ILE A 247 -7.38 10.56 11.55
N VAL A 248 -6.85 11.38 10.63
CA VAL A 248 -7.20 11.36 9.20
C VAL A 248 -5.98 11.01 8.35
N ASN A 249 -6.22 10.47 7.16
CA ASN A 249 -5.20 10.30 6.14
C ASN A 249 -4.91 11.61 5.39
N ASP A 250 -3.99 11.57 4.43
CA ASP A 250 -3.52 12.74 3.67
C ASP A 250 -4.23 12.95 2.32
N ARG A 251 -5.30 12.20 2.00
CA ARG A 251 -6.05 12.32 0.72
C ARG A 251 -7.18 13.34 0.83
N TRP A 252 -6.83 14.63 0.77
CA TRP A 252 -7.78 15.77 0.92
C TRP A 252 -7.70 16.80 -0.22
N GLY A 253 -7.00 16.46 -1.30
CA GLY A 253 -6.85 17.34 -2.47
C GLY A 253 -5.55 18.15 -2.49
N GLU A 254 -5.30 18.79 -3.62
CA GLU A 254 -4.10 19.60 -3.81
C GLU A 254 -3.99 20.70 -2.74
N GLY A 255 -2.78 20.91 -2.21
CA GLY A 255 -2.53 21.90 -1.14
C GLY A 255 -2.86 21.42 0.27
N GLN A 256 -3.24 20.15 0.47
CA GLN A 256 -3.39 19.57 1.80
C GLN A 256 -2.06 19.57 2.58
N GLN A 257 -2.12 19.80 3.90
CA GLN A 257 -0.92 19.93 4.74
C GLN A 257 -0.93 19.02 5.97
N HIS A 258 -1.90 18.11 6.09
CA HIS A 258 -2.09 17.25 7.26
C HIS A 258 -2.54 15.85 6.85
N GLY A 259 -2.41 14.89 7.79
CA GLY A 259 -2.84 13.51 7.63
C GLY A 259 -1.68 12.52 7.62
N PHE A 260 -1.94 11.28 8.04
CA PHE A 260 -0.94 10.23 7.89
C PHE A 260 -0.81 9.85 6.42
N ARG A 261 0.42 9.53 5.99
CA ARG A 261 0.70 9.14 4.61
C ARG A 261 0.15 7.75 4.31
N THR A 262 -0.35 7.60 3.09
CA THR A 262 -0.98 6.36 2.62
C THR A 262 -0.40 5.89 1.29
N PRO A 263 0.90 5.48 1.25
CA PRO A 263 1.44 4.85 0.05
C PRO A 263 0.62 3.60 -0.28
N GLU A 264 0.43 3.34 -1.57
CA GLU A 264 -0.40 2.25 -2.06
C GLU A 264 0.46 1.28 -2.88
N TYR A 265 0.54 0.03 -2.43
CA TYR A 265 1.36 -1.03 -3.04
C TYR A 265 2.85 -0.71 -3.19
N SER A 266 3.34 0.35 -2.61
CA SER A 266 4.74 0.72 -2.72
C SER A 266 5.51 0.32 -1.48
N ALA A 267 6.68 -0.30 -1.68
CA ALA A 267 7.69 -0.46 -0.65
C ALA A 267 8.55 0.81 -0.50
N GLY A 268 8.20 1.87 -1.23
CA GLY A 268 8.91 3.14 -1.29
C GLY A 268 9.05 3.77 0.08
N ILE A 269 10.23 3.60 0.66
CA ILE A 269 10.52 3.98 2.03
C ILE A 269 11.15 5.36 2.02
N THR A 270 10.31 6.36 1.84
CA THR A 270 10.72 7.72 2.12
C THR A 270 10.40 8.02 3.57
N LEU A 271 11.44 8.30 4.37
CA LEU A 271 11.24 8.85 5.72
C LEU A 271 10.40 10.10 5.62
N THR A 272 9.27 10.09 6.30
CA THR A 272 8.40 11.24 6.38
C THR A 272 8.38 11.78 7.81
N ASP A 273 8.13 13.07 7.94
CA ASP A 273 7.87 13.75 9.21
C ASP A 273 6.49 13.41 9.79
N ARG A 274 5.67 12.65 9.03
CA ARG A 274 4.31 12.24 9.38
C ARG A 274 4.23 10.74 9.60
N PRO A 275 3.34 10.26 10.47
CA PRO A 275 2.99 8.84 10.51
C PRO A 275 2.52 8.35 9.14
N TRP A 276 2.81 7.10 8.83
CA TRP A 276 2.38 6.50 7.58
C TRP A 276 2.02 5.02 7.73
N ALA A 277 1.14 4.55 6.87
CA ALA A 277 0.80 3.15 6.75
C ALA A 277 0.52 2.83 5.29
N GLU A 278 1.25 1.87 4.74
CA GLU A 278 0.95 1.36 3.41
C GLU A 278 -0.43 0.74 3.39
N CYS A 279 -1.25 1.05 2.39
CA CYS A 279 -2.49 0.33 2.10
C CYS A 279 -2.31 -0.56 0.88
N ARG A 280 -2.61 -1.86 1.06
CA ARG A 280 -2.49 -2.84 -0.02
C ARG A 280 -3.43 -4.01 0.13
N GLY A 281 -3.81 -4.62 -0.99
CA GLY A 281 -4.45 -5.94 -1.03
C GLY A 281 -3.47 -7.06 -0.67
N LEU A 282 -4.02 -8.20 -0.30
CA LEU A 282 -3.26 -9.46 -0.26
C LEU A 282 -2.96 -9.97 -1.67
N GLY A 283 -3.85 -9.67 -2.62
CA GLY A 283 -3.64 -9.73 -4.06
C GLY A 283 -3.45 -8.33 -4.63
N ARG A 284 -3.74 -8.16 -5.92
CA ARG A 284 -3.58 -6.88 -6.65
C ARG A 284 -4.81 -5.99 -6.57
N SER A 285 -6.00 -6.58 -6.36
CA SER A 285 -7.26 -5.86 -6.22
C SER A 285 -7.62 -5.68 -4.75
N PHE A 286 -8.20 -4.54 -4.39
CA PHE A 286 -8.75 -4.35 -3.04
C PHE A 286 -10.09 -5.10 -2.90
N GLY A 287 -11.05 -4.89 -3.81
CA GLY A 287 -12.26 -5.70 -3.87
C GLY A 287 -11.95 -7.10 -4.39
N LEU A 288 -12.75 -8.08 -4.01
CA LEU A 288 -12.60 -9.45 -4.50
C LEU A 288 -12.65 -9.48 -6.03
N ASN A 289 -11.59 -9.96 -6.65
CA ASN A 289 -11.51 -10.17 -8.10
C ASN A 289 -11.45 -11.67 -8.41
N ARG A 290 -12.55 -12.24 -8.96
CA ARG A 290 -12.62 -13.66 -9.32
C ARG A 290 -11.69 -14.04 -10.48
N ASN A 291 -11.19 -13.06 -11.21
CA ASN A 291 -10.27 -13.26 -12.32
C ASN A 291 -8.80 -13.31 -11.86
N GLU A 292 -8.54 -12.97 -10.61
CA GLU A 292 -7.20 -12.93 -10.06
C GLU A 292 -6.69 -14.34 -9.71
N PRO A 293 -5.55 -14.80 -10.29
CA PRO A 293 -5.00 -16.10 -9.99
C PRO A 293 -4.30 -16.12 -8.62
N LEU A 294 -4.11 -17.34 -8.06
CA LEU A 294 -3.53 -17.50 -6.72
C LEU A 294 -2.09 -16.98 -6.62
N GLU A 295 -1.36 -17.01 -7.70
CA GLU A 295 0.03 -16.53 -7.80
C GLU A 295 0.17 -15.02 -7.55
N ASN A 296 -0.91 -14.27 -7.69
CA ASN A 296 -0.92 -12.83 -7.40
C ASN A 296 -1.11 -12.53 -5.91
N TYR A 297 -1.52 -13.53 -5.12
CA TYR A 297 -1.69 -13.33 -3.69
C TYR A 297 -0.39 -13.59 -2.94
N MET A 298 -0.02 -12.66 -2.09
CA MET A 298 1.13 -12.83 -1.20
C MET A 298 1.02 -14.13 -0.40
N THR A 299 2.12 -14.85 -0.29
CA THR A 299 2.25 -15.91 0.70
C THR A 299 2.30 -15.33 2.11
N SER A 300 2.10 -16.15 3.13
CA SER A 300 2.22 -15.71 4.52
C SER A 300 3.62 -15.19 4.84
N ASP A 301 4.65 -15.82 4.29
CA ASP A 301 6.05 -15.43 4.50
C ASP A 301 6.35 -14.07 3.86
N GLU A 302 5.89 -13.84 2.62
CA GLU A 302 6.02 -12.55 1.94
C GLU A 302 5.29 -11.44 2.72
N LEU A 303 4.07 -11.67 3.17
CA LEU A 303 3.31 -10.71 3.96
C LEU A 303 4.03 -10.32 5.25
N ILE A 304 4.55 -11.30 5.98
CA ILE A 304 5.29 -11.07 7.24
C ILE A 304 6.58 -10.31 6.99
N ARG A 305 7.37 -10.71 5.98
CA ARG A 305 8.63 -10.05 5.62
C ARG A 305 8.40 -8.61 5.18
N HIS A 306 7.43 -8.40 4.31
CA HIS A 306 7.04 -7.06 3.86
C HIS A 306 6.62 -6.17 5.03
N PHE A 307 5.77 -6.68 5.93
CA PHE A 307 5.37 -5.96 7.13
C PHE A 307 6.57 -5.58 8.03
N CYS A 308 7.55 -6.46 8.20
CA CYS A 308 8.77 -6.15 8.95
C CYS A 308 9.56 -5.00 8.31
N VAL A 309 9.65 -4.97 6.98
CA VAL A 309 10.31 -3.90 6.23
C VAL A 309 9.63 -2.55 6.48
N LEU A 310 8.30 -2.48 6.35
CA LEU A 310 7.54 -1.25 6.60
C LEU A 310 7.71 -0.73 8.04
N VAL A 311 7.66 -1.64 9.02
CA VAL A 311 7.79 -1.28 10.44
C VAL A 311 9.19 -0.77 10.78
N ALA A 312 10.24 -1.37 10.20
CA ALA A 312 11.62 -0.92 10.40
C ALA A 312 11.85 0.50 9.85
N ALA A 313 11.16 0.88 8.77
CA ALA A 313 11.16 2.25 8.25
C ALA A 313 10.27 3.21 9.04
N GLY A 314 9.63 2.77 10.11
CA GLY A 314 8.79 3.61 10.98
C GLY A 314 7.31 3.65 10.62
N GLY A 315 6.92 2.99 9.54
CA GLY A 315 5.55 2.90 9.09
C GLY A 315 4.73 1.80 9.74
N GLY A 316 3.59 1.55 9.14
CA GLY A 316 2.69 0.45 9.42
C GLY A 316 2.10 -0.10 8.12
N MET A 317 1.19 -1.05 8.26
CA MET A 317 0.45 -1.65 7.15
C MET A 317 -1.04 -1.65 7.46
N THR A 318 -1.83 -1.27 6.48
CA THR A 318 -3.28 -1.45 6.47
C THR A 318 -3.60 -2.49 5.39
N VAL A 319 -3.56 -3.77 5.79
CA VAL A 319 -3.76 -4.89 4.85
C VAL A 319 -5.25 -5.07 4.56
N ASN A 320 -5.58 -5.17 3.27
CA ASN A 320 -6.96 -5.22 2.81
C ASN A 320 -7.46 -6.66 2.63
N VAL A 321 -8.74 -6.84 2.96
CA VAL A 321 -9.52 -8.01 2.58
C VAL A 321 -10.68 -7.60 1.67
N GLY A 322 -10.98 -8.44 0.67
CA GLY A 322 -12.11 -8.30 -0.25
C GLY A 322 -13.13 -9.41 0.00
N PRO A 323 -14.17 -9.20 0.84
CA PRO A 323 -15.19 -10.21 1.05
C PRO A 323 -16.04 -10.49 -0.18
N ALA A 324 -16.53 -11.71 -0.32
CA ALA A 324 -17.52 -12.09 -1.32
C ALA A 324 -18.89 -11.45 -1.02
N ALA A 325 -19.77 -11.45 -2.00
CA ALA A 325 -21.10 -10.84 -1.88
C ALA A 325 -21.97 -11.45 -0.76
N ASP A 326 -21.73 -12.69 -0.41
CA ASP A 326 -22.41 -13.39 0.70
C ASP A 326 -21.90 -12.97 2.09
N GLY A 327 -20.78 -12.23 2.17
CA GLY A 327 -20.18 -11.77 3.42
C GLY A 327 -19.06 -12.66 3.96
N LYS A 328 -18.61 -13.67 3.23
CA LYS A 328 -17.44 -14.47 3.63
C LYS A 328 -16.15 -13.82 3.12
N ILE A 329 -15.17 -13.66 4.00
CA ILE A 329 -13.80 -13.37 3.62
C ILE A 329 -13.21 -14.63 3.01
N PRO A 330 -12.58 -14.59 1.82
CA PRO A 330 -11.97 -15.77 1.21
C PRO A 330 -11.01 -16.51 2.15
N LEU A 331 -11.06 -17.84 2.16
CA LEU A 331 -10.24 -18.65 3.07
C LEU A 331 -8.74 -18.35 2.98
N LEU A 332 -8.25 -18.13 1.76
CA LEU A 332 -6.84 -17.73 1.54
C LEU A 332 -6.50 -16.44 2.30
N GLN A 333 -7.36 -15.44 2.25
CA GLN A 333 -7.14 -14.18 2.94
C GLN A 333 -7.21 -14.36 4.47
N GLN A 334 -8.15 -15.19 4.96
CA GLN A 334 -8.22 -15.52 6.39
C GLN A 334 -6.94 -16.22 6.87
N GLU A 335 -6.43 -17.18 6.09
CA GLU A 335 -5.20 -17.91 6.40
C GLU A 335 -4.01 -16.94 6.54
N ARG A 336 -3.81 -16.03 5.57
CA ARG A 336 -2.72 -15.03 5.62
C ARG A 336 -2.78 -14.15 6.86
N LEU A 337 -3.98 -13.69 7.22
CA LEU A 337 -4.19 -12.90 8.43
C LEU A 337 -3.88 -13.71 9.71
N LEU A 338 -4.32 -14.96 9.78
CA LEU A 338 -4.07 -15.82 10.94
C LEU A 338 -2.60 -16.21 11.07
N ASP A 339 -1.88 -16.41 9.96
CA ASP A 339 -0.44 -16.67 9.96
C ASP A 339 0.35 -15.45 10.47
N LEU A 340 0.00 -14.25 9.98
CA LEU A 340 0.56 -13.01 10.50
C LEU A 340 0.30 -12.88 12.01
N GLY A 341 -0.93 -13.18 12.46
CA GLY A 341 -1.28 -13.14 13.87
C GLY A 341 -0.45 -14.12 14.71
N ARG A 342 -0.29 -15.38 14.26
CA ARG A 342 0.57 -16.38 14.93
C ARG A 342 2.02 -15.92 15.05
N TRP A 343 2.54 -15.29 14.01
CA TRP A 343 3.88 -14.71 14.05
C TRP A 343 3.98 -13.55 15.05
N LEU A 344 2.96 -12.68 15.09
CA LEU A 344 2.89 -11.54 16.02
C LEU A 344 2.69 -11.94 17.48
N ASP A 345 2.03 -13.05 17.76
CA ASP A 345 1.90 -13.60 19.14
C ASP A 345 3.27 -13.88 19.76
N VAL A 346 4.26 -14.23 18.96
CA VAL A 346 5.63 -14.49 19.41
C VAL A 346 6.49 -13.23 19.34
N ASN A 347 6.34 -12.45 18.26
CA ASN A 347 7.30 -11.41 17.87
C ASN A 347 6.77 -9.98 18.03
N GLY A 348 5.54 -9.80 18.51
CA GLY A 348 4.86 -8.51 18.57
C GLY A 348 5.58 -7.42 19.38
N GLU A 349 6.45 -7.79 20.33
CA GLU A 349 7.23 -6.81 21.09
C GLU A 349 8.30 -6.09 20.22
N ALA A 350 8.72 -6.72 19.12
CA ALA A 350 9.61 -6.10 18.13
C ALA A 350 8.86 -5.21 17.11
N ILE A 351 7.54 -5.20 17.17
CA ILE A 351 6.66 -4.52 16.22
C ILE A 351 5.93 -3.35 16.90
N TYR A 352 5.04 -3.67 17.86
CA TYR A 352 4.17 -2.69 18.47
C TYR A 352 4.92 -1.71 19.37
N GLY A 353 4.61 -0.42 19.23
CA GLY A 353 5.23 0.64 20.03
C GLY A 353 6.71 0.87 19.74
N THR A 354 7.28 0.21 18.74
CA THR A 354 8.67 0.41 18.32
C THR A 354 8.84 1.63 17.42
N ARG A 355 10.09 2.04 17.26
CA ARG A 355 10.52 3.14 16.36
C ARG A 355 11.66 2.66 15.48
N PRO A 356 11.95 3.34 14.38
CA PRO A 356 13.12 3.06 13.56
C PRO A 356 14.40 3.11 14.39
N TYR A 357 15.30 2.19 14.13
CA TYR A 357 16.68 2.34 14.56
C TYR A 357 17.42 3.28 13.59
N LYS A 358 18.59 3.81 13.96
CA LYS A 358 19.39 4.69 13.09
C LYS A 358 19.79 4.06 11.75
N LYS A 359 19.80 2.75 11.67
CA LYS A 359 19.94 1.94 10.47
C LYS A 359 18.70 1.03 10.37
N PHE A 360 17.98 1.07 9.26
CA PHE A 360 16.73 0.30 9.11
C PHE A 360 16.98 -1.14 8.73
N TYR A 361 17.97 -1.35 7.85
CA TYR A 361 18.20 -2.64 7.20
C TYR A 361 19.68 -3.01 7.10
N GLU A 362 19.96 -4.33 7.08
CA GLU A 362 21.07 -4.88 6.33
C GLU A 362 20.56 -5.26 4.94
N MET A 363 21.31 -4.88 3.91
CA MET A 363 20.94 -5.12 2.52
C MET A 363 21.90 -6.12 1.88
N LYS A 364 21.40 -6.91 0.93
CA LYS A 364 22.22 -7.74 0.05
C LYS A 364 21.93 -7.40 -1.41
N PRO A 365 22.94 -7.35 -2.28
CA PRO A 365 22.70 -7.24 -3.71
C PRO A 365 22.13 -8.55 -4.26
N VAL A 366 21.13 -8.44 -5.11
CA VAL A 366 20.55 -9.54 -5.86
C VAL A 366 20.77 -9.29 -7.34
N LYS A 367 21.12 -10.34 -8.07
CA LYS A 367 21.38 -10.28 -9.49
C LYS A 367 20.77 -11.49 -10.20
N VAL A 368 19.96 -11.23 -11.20
CA VAL A 368 19.39 -12.25 -12.11
C VAL A 368 19.87 -11.95 -13.53
N ALA A 369 20.28 -12.99 -14.24
CA ALA A 369 20.69 -12.86 -15.63
C ALA A 369 19.99 -13.91 -16.50
N ARG A 370 19.46 -13.46 -17.66
CA ARG A 370 18.80 -14.32 -18.63
C ARG A 370 18.93 -13.77 -20.06
N SER A 371 18.47 -14.52 -21.04
CA SER A 371 18.42 -14.07 -22.44
C SER A 371 17.00 -13.60 -22.78
N GLU A 372 16.92 -12.48 -23.52
CA GLU A 372 15.68 -11.87 -23.96
C GLU A 372 15.69 -11.64 -25.47
N GLN A 373 14.53 -11.73 -26.12
CA GLN A 373 14.42 -11.58 -27.57
C GLN A 373 14.09 -10.15 -28.01
N GLN A 374 13.61 -9.34 -27.09
CA GLN A 374 13.17 -7.97 -27.29
C GLN A 374 13.22 -7.20 -25.98
N ILE A 375 13.10 -5.89 -26.06
CA ILE A 375 12.83 -5.02 -24.90
C ILE A 375 11.44 -4.44 -25.14
N ASP A 376 10.45 -5.13 -24.61
CA ASP A 376 9.02 -4.83 -24.75
C ASP A 376 8.31 -5.37 -23.51
N PHE A 377 8.46 -4.63 -22.42
CA PHE A 377 8.03 -5.05 -21.09
C PHE A 377 7.08 -4.04 -20.47
N ASP A 378 6.04 -4.58 -19.91
CA ASP A 378 5.07 -3.89 -19.07
C ASP A 378 4.83 -4.73 -17.82
N TRP A 379 5.74 -4.56 -16.84
CA TRP A 379 5.66 -5.32 -15.59
C TRP A 379 4.59 -4.76 -14.63
N LYS A 380 4.08 -3.57 -14.94
CA LYS A 380 3.17 -2.87 -14.02
C LYS A 380 3.82 -2.72 -12.64
N ARG A 381 3.11 -3.10 -11.59
CA ARG A 381 3.60 -3.10 -10.21
C ARG A 381 4.31 -4.40 -9.81
N ASN A 382 4.91 -5.10 -10.78
CA ASN A 382 5.66 -6.33 -10.55
C ASN A 382 7.14 -6.15 -10.89
N SER A 383 7.90 -7.16 -10.57
CA SER A 383 9.32 -7.25 -10.93
C SER A 383 9.54 -8.10 -12.20
N PRO A 384 10.67 -7.93 -12.86
CA PRO A 384 11.06 -8.79 -13.97
C PRO A 384 11.31 -10.24 -13.56
N ASP A 385 11.56 -10.50 -12.27
CA ASP A 385 11.85 -11.82 -11.70
C ASP A 385 11.46 -11.85 -10.22
N PRO A 386 10.93 -12.95 -9.67
CA PRO A 386 10.56 -13.04 -8.25
C PRO A 386 11.69 -12.74 -7.25
N ALA A 387 12.95 -12.90 -7.68
CA ALA A 387 14.12 -12.57 -6.87
C ALA A 387 14.51 -11.10 -6.91
N ILE A 388 13.94 -10.29 -7.81
CA ILE A 388 14.21 -8.85 -7.95
C ILE A 388 13.09 -8.06 -7.27
N SER A 389 13.39 -6.95 -6.63
CA SER A 389 12.39 -6.04 -6.07
C SER A 389 11.48 -5.50 -7.17
N CYS A 390 10.21 -5.20 -6.86
CA CYS A 390 9.30 -4.57 -7.82
C CYS A 390 9.66 -3.10 -8.07
N ASP A 391 10.16 -2.41 -7.06
CA ASP A 391 10.64 -1.03 -7.13
C ASP A 391 12.16 -0.98 -6.92
N HIS A 392 12.81 0.10 -7.35
CA HIS A 392 14.24 0.37 -7.19
C HIS A 392 15.14 -0.75 -7.73
N PHE A 393 14.82 -1.25 -8.92
CA PHE A 393 15.69 -2.20 -9.62
C PHE A 393 16.34 -1.57 -10.85
N GLN A 394 17.42 -2.18 -11.30
CA GLN A 394 18.08 -1.80 -12.55
C GLN A 394 18.04 -2.97 -13.53
N ALA A 395 17.85 -2.65 -14.82
CA ALA A 395 17.98 -3.60 -15.89
C ALA A 395 19.00 -3.14 -16.91
N HIS A 396 19.85 -4.05 -17.35
CA HIS A 396 20.86 -3.81 -18.36
C HIS A 396 20.81 -4.91 -19.43
N TRP A 397 20.49 -4.52 -20.64
CA TRP A 397 20.48 -5.39 -21.81
C TRP A 397 21.69 -5.12 -22.69
N GLN A 398 22.38 -6.18 -23.09
CA GLN A 398 23.54 -6.12 -23.98
C GLN A 398 23.38 -7.13 -25.11
N GLY A 399 23.73 -6.73 -26.32
CA GLY A 399 23.69 -7.63 -27.46
C GLY A 399 24.22 -7.00 -28.75
N VAL A 400 23.96 -7.68 -29.83
CA VAL A 400 24.26 -7.21 -31.18
C VAL A 400 23.03 -7.36 -32.06
N PHE A 401 22.91 -6.51 -33.05
CA PHE A 401 21.88 -6.60 -34.07
C PHE A 401 22.45 -6.35 -35.46
N HIS A 402 21.75 -6.85 -36.48
CA HIS A 402 22.11 -6.63 -37.88
C HIS A 402 21.08 -5.74 -38.53
N CYS A 403 21.53 -4.76 -39.29
CA CYS A 403 20.64 -3.93 -40.08
C CYS A 403 21.24 -3.57 -41.45
N PRO A 404 20.39 -3.27 -42.47
CA PRO A 404 20.81 -2.59 -43.68
C PRO A 404 21.37 -1.20 -43.41
N ALA A 405 22.15 -0.65 -44.34
CA ALA A 405 22.62 0.74 -44.23
C ALA A 405 21.43 1.70 -44.37
N ASP A 406 21.09 2.43 -43.31
CA ASP A 406 20.03 3.44 -43.31
C ASP A 406 20.23 4.44 -42.16
N THR A 407 19.35 5.44 -42.09
CA THR A 407 19.20 6.32 -40.92
C THR A 407 18.00 5.87 -40.14
N TYR A 408 18.26 5.31 -38.96
CA TYR A 408 17.24 4.81 -38.07
C TYR A 408 16.83 5.88 -37.05
N THR A 409 15.56 5.89 -36.73
CA THR A 409 15.00 6.60 -35.59
C THR A 409 14.68 5.55 -34.50
N PHE A 410 15.27 5.70 -33.34
CA PHE A 410 15.02 4.88 -32.15
C PHE A 410 14.12 5.65 -31.23
N GLU A 411 13.27 4.95 -30.47
CA GLU A 411 12.39 5.50 -29.46
C GLU A 411 12.36 4.56 -28.25
N ILE A 412 12.47 5.12 -27.05
CA ILE A 412 12.20 4.40 -25.80
C ILE A 412 10.90 4.97 -25.22
N GLN A 413 9.92 4.11 -25.04
CA GLN A 413 8.73 4.39 -24.27
C GLN A 413 8.92 3.77 -22.89
N THR A 414 8.94 4.59 -21.86
CA THR A 414 9.18 4.19 -20.48
C THR A 414 8.50 5.19 -19.54
N ASP A 415 8.14 4.75 -18.35
CA ASP A 415 7.73 5.59 -17.23
C ASP A 415 8.95 6.22 -16.56
N ASP A 416 9.98 5.45 -16.31
CA ASP A 416 11.20 5.85 -15.61
C ASP A 416 12.40 6.11 -16.52
N GLN A 417 13.60 6.12 -15.96
CA GLN A 417 14.81 6.52 -16.67
C GLN A 417 15.38 5.39 -17.50
N ALA A 418 15.69 5.68 -18.76
CA ALA A 418 16.38 4.73 -19.62
C ALA A 418 17.39 5.40 -20.55
N ARG A 419 18.36 4.61 -21.01
CA ARG A 419 19.42 5.07 -21.92
C ARG A 419 19.73 4.01 -22.96
N LEU A 420 19.86 4.42 -24.23
CA LEU A 420 20.26 3.59 -25.36
C LEU A 420 21.66 3.99 -25.85
N VAL A 421 22.54 3.02 -25.96
CA VAL A 421 23.89 3.15 -26.53
C VAL A 421 24.02 2.20 -27.69
N ILE A 422 24.50 2.69 -28.84
CA ILE A 422 24.81 1.89 -30.03
C ILE A 422 26.24 2.20 -30.47
N ASP A 423 27.07 1.15 -30.67
CA ASP A 423 28.49 1.29 -31.03
C ASP A 423 29.24 2.31 -30.19
N ASP A 424 29.08 2.24 -28.85
CA ASP A 424 29.65 3.12 -27.84
C ASP A 424 29.19 4.58 -27.93
N LYS A 425 28.12 4.88 -28.67
CA LYS A 425 27.54 6.22 -28.77
C LYS A 425 26.17 6.26 -28.08
N GLU A 426 25.98 7.20 -27.19
CA GLU A 426 24.66 7.49 -26.60
C GLU A 426 23.71 8.00 -27.69
N VAL A 427 22.61 7.30 -27.90
CA VAL A 427 21.58 7.62 -28.90
C VAL A 427 20.35 8.22 -28.23
N ILE A 428 20.00 7.71 -27.06
CA ILE A 428 18.87 8.19 -26.25
C ILE A 428 19.32 8.24 -24.79
N ASP A 429 18.96 9.32 -24.14
CA ASP A 429 18.89 9.51 -22.70
C ASP A 429 17.50 10.10 -22.43
N THR A 430 16.63 9.35 -21.76
CA THR A 430 15.21 9.74 -21.59
C THR A 430 15.02 10.99 -20.76
N GLN A 431 16.01 11.38 -19.95
CA GLN A 431 16.03 12.68 -19.26
C GLN A 431 16.18 13.87 -20.22
N LYS A 432 16.76 13.64 -21.42
CA LYS A 432 16.95 14.65 -22.47
C LYS A 432 15.94 14.54 -23.59
N GLY A 433 15.38 13.33 -23.80
CA GLY A 433 14.38 13.05 -24.82
C GLY A 433 14.25 11.56 -25.11
N LYS A 434 13.04 11.13 -25.45
CA LYS A 434 12.71 9.71 -25.67
C LYS A 434 13.01 9.18 -27.08
N THR A 435 13.55 10.00 -27.99
CA THR A 435 13.87 9.64 -29.38
C THR A 435 15.28 10.06 -29.76
N GLY A 436 15.94 9.21 -30.56
CA GLY A 436 17.27 9.49 -31.12
C GLY A 436 17.38 9.02 -32.55
N LYS A 437 18.25 9.67 -33.37
CA LYS A 437 18.53 9.27 -34.75
C LYS A 437 19.99 8.90 -34.94
N MET A 438 20.23 7.80 -35.62
CA MET A 438 21.58 7.37 -35.94
C MET A 438 21.65 6.78 -37.36
N LYS A 439 22.69 7.18 -38.11
CA LYS A 439 23.01 6.56 -39.38
C LYS A 439 23.90 5.33 -39.12
N LEU A 440 23.44 4.17 -39.53
CA LEU A 440 24.14 2.90 -39.36
C LEU A 440 24.60 2.38 -40.74
N ALA A 441 25.76 1.71 -40.76
CA ALA A 441 26.23 0.97 -41.93
C ALA A 441 25.47 -0.37 -42.07
N GLN A 442 25.59 -1.02 -43.21
CA GLN A 442 25.13 -2.39 -43.31
C GLN A 442 26.04 -3.31 -42.46
N GLY A 443 25.44 -4.11 -41.60
CA GLY A 443 26.20 -5.09 -40.83
C GLY A 443 25.75 -5.20 -39.39
N GLN A 444 26.67 -5.64 -38.56
CA GLN A 444 26.47 -5.87 -37.12
C GLN A 444 26.81 -4.62 -36.30
N HIS A 445 25.94 -4.32 -35.34
CA HIS A 445 26.10 -3.21 -34.43
C HIS A 445 25.91 -3.70 -32.99
N ARG A 446 26.68 -3.14 -32.06
CA ARG A 446 26.50 -3.39 -30.61
C ARG A 446 25.38 -2.52 -30.07
N ILE A 447 24.62 -3.06 -29.10
CA ILE A 447 23.56 -2.34 -28.40
C ILE A 447 23.66 -2.59 -26.91
N GLU A 448 23.47 -1.52 -26.15
CA GLU A 448 23.28 -1.57 -24.71
C GLU A 448 22.09 -0.68 -24.36
N VAL A 449 21.21 -1.20 -23.49
CA VAL A 449 20.08 -0.46 -22.94
C VAL A 449 20.14 -0.55 -21.42
N PHE A 450 20.03 0.58 -20.76
CA PHE A 450 19.98 0.72 -19.32
C PHE A 450 18.60 1.21 -18.95
N TYR A 451 18.02 0.66 -17.90
CA TYR A 451 16.76 1.07 -17.31
C TYR A 451 16.92 1.10 -15.80
N GLU A 452 16.39 2.12 -15.17
CA GLU A 452 16.39 2.31 -13.72
C GLU A 452 14.95 2.58 -13.28
N GLU A 453 14.39 1.58 -12.63
CA GLU A 453 13.06 1.64 -12.04
C GLU A 453 13.12 2.37 -10.71
N ASP A 454 12.26 3.35 -10.51
CA ASP A 454 12.16 4.11 -9.25
C ASP A 454 10.99 3.59 -8.40
N ASP A 455 9.75 3.87 -8.76
CA ASP A 455 8.59 3.38 -8.04
C ASP A 455 7.34 3.25 -8.94
N LEU A 456 6.30 2.57 -8.44
CA LEU A 456 4.95 2.40 -9.01
C LEU A 456 4.87 1.40 -10.17
N GLU A 457 4.85 1.86 -11.41
CA GLU A 457 4.70 1.02 -12.60
C GLU A 457 6.03 0.91 -13.34
N ALA A 458 6.41 -0.28 -13.73
CA ALA A 458 7.65 -0.57 -14.44
C ALA A 458 7.36 -0.90 -15.91
N THR A 459 7.71 0.00 -16.83
CA THR A 459 7.50 -0.19 -18.27
C THR A 459 8.69 0.25 -19.11
N ILE A 460 9.07 -0.57 -20.09
CA ILE A 460 10.06 -0.18 -21.09
C ILE A 460 9.81 -0.87 -22.44
N HIS A 461 9.70 -0.06 -23.52
CA HIS A 461 9.58 -0.54 -24.88
C HIS A 461 10.64 0.13 -25.75
N LEU A 462 11.45 -0.66 -26.45
CA LEU A 462 12.43 -0.19 -27.42
C LEU A 462 11.88 -0.34 -28.84
N LEU A 463 11.63 0.78 -29.49
CA LEU A 463 11.09 0.86 -30.84
C LEU A 463 12.12 1.43 -31.80
N TRP A 464 12.01 1.02 -33.09
CA TRP A 464 12.80 1.60 -34.17
C TRP A 464 11.98 1.79 -35.44
N SER A 465 12.44 2.66 -36.32
CA SER A 465 11.88 2.93 -37.62
C SER A 465 12.93 3.51 -38.56
N SER A 466 12.70 3.43 -39.89
CA SER A 466 13.52 4.14 -40.88
C SER A 466 12.63 4.67 -42.03
N LYS A 467 13.24 5.23 -43.07
CA LYS A 467 12.46 5.66 -44.26
C LYS A 467 11.77 4.50 -44.97
N THR A 468 12.31 3.29 -44.82
CA THR A 468 11.85 2.06 -45.52
C THR A 468 11.18 1.07 -44.56
N MET A 469 11.12 1.38 -43.28
CA MET A 469 10.59 0.51 -42.23
C MET A 469 9.65 1.29 -41.28
N GLU A 470 8.43 0.82 -41.17
CA GLU A 470 7.47 1.36 -40.20
C GLU A 470 7.94 1.15 -38.75
N LYS A 471 7.43 1.98 -37.85
CA LYS A 471 7.76 1.89 -36.42
C LYS A 471 7.28 0.55 -35.84
N GLN A 472 8.18 -0.17 -35.23
CA GLN A 472 7.93 -1.48 -34.60
C GLN A 472 8.87 -1.72 -33.44
N VAL A 473 8.54 -2.70 -32.59
CA VAL A 473 9.44 -3.19 -31.54
C VAL A 473 10.71 -3.75 -32.17
N MET A 474 11.83 -3.42 -31.56
CA MET A 474 13.12 -3.91 -32.02
C MET A 474 13.36 -5.35 -31.55
N THR A 475 13.50 -6.31 -32.50
CA THR A 475 13.52 -7.76 -32.18
C THR A 475 14.68 -8.55 -32.79
N ASN A 476 15.52 -7.94 -33.61
CA ASN A 476 16.57 -8.66 -34.36
C ASN A 476 17.92 -8.63 -33.61
N PHE A 477 17.97 -9.24 -32.42
CA PHE A 477 19.16 -9.30 -31.58
C PHE A 477 19.86 -10.65 -31.65
N GLN A 478 21.19 -10.63 -31.43
CA GLN A 478 22.02 -11.81 -31.28
C GLN A 478 22.92 -11.67 -30.04
N GLN A 479 23.17 -12.77 -29.38
CA GLN A 479 24.05 -12.81 -28.23
C GLN A 479 25.49 -13.10 -28.64
N GLY A 480 26.28 -12.08 -28.97
CA GLY A 480 27.69 -12.19 -29.34
C GLY A 480 27.98 -12.77 -30.74
N ALA A 481 29.20 -12.57 -31.27
CA ALA A 481 29.59 -12.94 -32.61
C ALA A 481 29.86 -14.44 -32.84
N MET A 482 29.85 -15.27 -31.80
CA MET A 482 30.27 -16.68 -31.88
C MET A 482 29.26 -17.71 -31.37
N LEU A 483 28.06 -17.34 -30.94
CA LEU A 483 27.08 -18.28 -30.40
C LEU A 483 25.76 -18.20 -31.19
N PRO A 484 25.14 -19.34 -31.49
CA PRO A 484 23.87 -19.39 -32.24
C PRO A 484 22.63 -18.95 -31.43
N ALA A 485 22.81 -18.48 -30.23
CA ALA A 485 21.68 -18.03 -29.42
C ALA A 485 21.27 -16.60 -29.82
N MET A 486 20.07 -16.47 -30.33
CA MET A 486 19.41 -15.19 -30.62
C MET A 486 18.95 -14.57 -29.30
N GLY A 487 19.23 -13.29 -29.07
CA GLY A 487 18.72 -12.53 -27.94
C GLY A 487 19.72 -11.58 -27.31
N LEU A 488 19.18 -10.74 -26.42
CA LEU A 488 19.92 -9.83 -25.53
C LEU A 488 20.31 -10.58 -24.26
N LYS A 489 21.53 -10.38 -23.78
CA LYS A 489 21.87 -10.72 -22.40
C LYS A 489 21.27 -9.66 -21.48
N ALA A 490 20.24 -10.01 -20.77
CA ALA A 490 19.63 -9.16 -19.74
C ALA A 490 20.25 -9.44 -18.38
N THR A 491 20.49 -8.38 -17.61
CA THR A 491 20.92 -8.46 -16.21
C THR A 491 20.04 -7.53 -15.40
N TYR A 492 19.35 -8.08 -14.41
CA TYR A 492 18.52 -7.36 -13.46
C TYR A 492 19.21 -7.34 -12.11
N THR A 493 19.24 -6.20 -11.47
CA THR A 493 19.86 -6.03 -10.15
C THR A 493 18.95 -5.23 -9.23
N SER A 494 18.88 -5.61 -7.97
CA SER A 494 18.25 -4.85 -6.89
C SER A 494 18.98 -5.08 -5.58
N GLU A 495 18.65 -4.32 -4.56
CA GLU A 495 19.07 -4.59 -3.19
C GLU A 495 17.87 -5.08 -2.38
N GLN A 496 18.05 -6.13 -1.59
CA GLN A 496 17.00 -6.67 -0.73
C GLN A 496 17.40 -6.64 0.73
N PRO A 497 16.49 -6.26 1.65
CA PRO A 497 16.74 -6.33 3.06
C PRO A 497 16.88 -7.79 3.52
N THR A 498 17.92 -8.05 4.31
CA THR A 498 18.15 -9.35 4.96
C THR A 498 17.90 -9.30 6.45
N VAL A 499 18.05 -8.12 7.06
CA VAL A 499 17.74 -7.86 8.47
C VAL A 499 17.05 -6.52 8.57
N CYS A 500 15.96 -6.48 9.30
CA CYS A 500 15.25 -5.25 9.68
C CYS A 500 15.55 -4.90 11.13
N TYR A 501 15.66 -3.61 11.46
CA TYR A 501 15.90 -3.16 12.82
C TYR A 501 14.74 -2.35 13.36
N THR A 502 14.33 -2.65 14.60
CA THR A 502 13.35 -1.85 15.34
C THR A 502 13.84 -1.56 16.75
N GLN A 503 13.58 -0.33 17.23
CA GLN A 503 13.97 0.11 18.55
C GLN A 503 12.77 0.14 19.49
N GLY A 504 12.75 -0.73 20.47
CA GLY A 504 11.82 -0.69 21.60
C GLY A 504 12.34 0.20 22.74
N LYS A 505 11.56 0.34 23.78
CA LYS A 505 11.92 1.18 24.94
C LYS A 505 13.23 0.75 25.61
N ASN A 506 13.47 -0.56 25.72
CA ASN A 506 14.59 -1.13 26.47
C ASN A 506 15.36 -2.21 25.69
N ALA A 507 15.12 -2.35 24.40
CA ALA A 507 15.76 -3.37 23.57
C ALA A 507 15.86 -2.89 22.12
N LEU A 508 16.92 -3.31 21.45
CA LEU A 508 17.05 -3.30 20.01
C LEU A 508 16.63 -4.68 19.49
N TYR A 509 15.87 -4.71 18.40
CA TYR A 509 15.47 -5.94 17.74
C TYR A 509 16.10 -6.01 16.35
N ALA A 510 16.70 -7.14 16.03
CA ALA A 510 17.11 -7.50 14.68
C ALA A 510 16.18 -8.60 14.17
N ILE A 511 15.45 -8.29 13.11
CA ILE A 511 14.50 -9.20 12.46
C ILE A 511 15.20 -9.76 11.22
N ALA A 512 15.75 -10.96 11.32
CA ALA A 512 16.37 -11.65 10.20
C ALA A 512 15.28 -12.15 9.25
N LEU A 513 15.33 -11.71 7.99
CA LEU A 513 14.41 -12.14 6.95
C LEU A 513 14.89 -13.41 6.25
N ASP A 514 16.20 -13.66 6.24
CA ASP A 514 16.78 -14.93 5.83
C ASP A 514 17.14 -15.76 7.07
N TYR A 515 17.06 -17.09 6.96
CA TYR A 515 17.49 -17.98 8.05
C TYR A 515 18.97 -17.78 8.35
N PRO A 516 19.37 -17.49 9.61
CA PRO A 516 20.73 -17.06 9.92
C PRO A 516 21.78 -18.20 9.97
N GLU A 517 21.39 -19.44 9.62
CA GLU A 517 22.24 -20.64 9.69
C GLU A 517 23.00 -20.74 11.03
N ASP A 518 24.35 -20.83 11.00
CA ASP A 518 25.19 -20.96 12.19
C ASP A 518 25.54 -19.61 12.85
N GLN A 519 25.32 -18.47 12.13
CA GLN A 519 25.73 -17.17 12.63
C GLN A 519 24.92 -16.03 12.00
N LEU A 520 24.42 -15.14 12.83
CA LEU A 520 23.85 -13.85 12.39
C LEU A 520 24.90 -12.75 12.57
N ILE A 521 25.19 -12.00 11.51
CA ILE A 521 26.16 -10.90 11.51
C ILE A 521 25.39 -9.58 11.35
N LEU A 522 25.61 -8.65 12.28
CA LEU A 522 24.92 -7.36 12.30
C LEU A 522 25.93 -6.21 12.32
N ASN A 523 25.70 -5.19 11.48
CA ASN A 523 26.51 -3.96 11.47
C ASN A 523 25.86 -2.91 12.39
N ILE A 524 26.02 -3.05 13.68
CA ILE A 524 25.53 -2.13 14.72
C ILE A 524 26.69 -1.61 15.55
N ASP A 525 26.46 -0.58 16.36
CA ASP A 525 27.47 -0.10 17.30
C ASP A 525 27.85 -1.18 18.32
N GLU A 526 29.04 -1.03 18.91
CA GLU A 526 29.52 -1.93 19.95
C GLU A 526 28.54 -1.93 21.15
N PRO A 527 27.93 -3.06 21.46
CA PRO A 527 27.01 -3.13 22.57
C PRO A 527 27.74 -3.20 23.93
N ALA A 528 26.99 -2.90 24.99
CA ALA A 528 27.52 -3.09 26.34
C ALA A 528 27.94 -4.57 26.57
N PRO A 529 29.05 -4.85 27.28
CA PRO A 529 29.48 -6.23 27.54
C PRO A 529 28.43 -7.11 28.28
N SER A 530 27.50 -6.47 28.99
CA SER A 530 26.39 -7.13 29.70
C SER A 530 25.19 -7.45 28.82
N MET A 531 25.19 -7.04 27.53
CA MET A 531 24.08 -7.25 26.63
C MET A 531 23.75 -8.74 26.51
N LYS A 532 22.48 -9.05 26.55
CA LYS A 532 21.95 -10.40 26.29
C LYS A 532 21.26 -10.42 24.93
N VAL A 533 21.51 -11.48 24.18
CA VAL A 533 20.84 -11.73 22.91
C VAL A 533 19.96 -12.96 23.03
N ARG A 534 18.73 -12.88 22.56
CA ARG A 534 17.76 -13.99 22.59
C ARG A 534 16.93 -14.03 21.34
N LEU A 535 16.73 -15.21 20.77
CA LEU A 535 15.68 -15.42 19.77
C LEU A 535 14.32 -15.41 20.46
N LEU A 536 13.39 -14.54 20.01
CA LEU A 536 12.04 -14.48 20.56
C LEU A 536 11.32 -15.83 20.41
N GLY A 537 10.51 -16.18 21.39
CA GLY A 537 9.88 -17.50 21.50
C GLY A 537 10.77 -18.56 22.17
N THR A 538 12.03 -18.23 22.52
CA THR A 538 12.94 -19.08 23.30
C THR A 538 13.29 -18.45 24.64
N VAL A 539 13.84 -19.24 25.56
CA VAL A 539 14.31 -18.76 26.86
C VAL A 539 15.85 -18.75 26.97
N LYS A 540 16.54 -19.21 25.94
CA LYS A 540 18.00 -19.38 25.93
C LYS A 540 18.67 -18.11 25.42
N ASP A 541 19.62 -17.57 26.18
CA ASP A 541 20.52 -16.53 25.73
C ASP A 541 21.53 -17.12 24.72
N LEU A 542 21.77 -16.39 23.63
CA LEU A 542 22.71 -16.81 22.58
C LEU A 542 24.07 -16.19 22.80
N PRO A 543 25.17 -16.95 22.59
CA PRO A 543 26.52 -16.41 22.61
C PRO A 543 26.71 -15.35 21.50
N TRP A 544 27.50 -14.36 21.80
CA TRP A 544 27.85 -13.34 20.81
C TRP A 544 29.27 -12.80 21.05
N LYS A 545 29.87 -12.21 20.03
CA LYS A 545 31.12 -11.46 20.10
C LYS A 545 31.04 -10.23 19.22
N TYR A 546 31.73 -9.16 19.61
CA TYR A 546 31.88 -7.95 18.80
C TYR A 546 33.33 -7.86 18.29
N LYS A 547 33.49 -7.72 16.98
CA LYS A 547 34.79 -7.64 16.34
C LYS A 547 34.68 -6.90 15.02
N ASP A 548 35.70 -6.07 14.70
CA ASP A 548 35.82 -5.34 13.42
C ASP A 548 34.56 -4.53 13.05
N GLY A 549 33.92 -3.89 14.04
CA GLY A 549 32.71 -3.09 13.83
C GLY A 549 31.42 -3.89 13.63
N LYS A 550 31.43 -5.22 13.92
CA LYS A 550 30.28 -6.11 13.69
C LYS A 550 29.97 -6.94 14.93
N LEU A 551 28.69 -7.13 15.16
CA LEU A 551 28.18 -8.09 16.13
C LEU A 551 27.96 -9.45 15.45
N PHE A 552 28.56 -10.49 16.01
CA PHE A 552 28.42 -11.88 15.56
C PHE A 552 27.64 -12.65 16.62
N ILE A 553 26.44 -13.09 16.31
CA ILE A 553 25.56 -13.88 17.17
C ILE A 553 25.69 -15.35 16.73
N ASP A 554 26.06 -16.23 17.64
CA ASP A 554 26.14 -17.67 17.39
C ASP A 554 24.74 -18.29 17.44
N THR A 555 24.28 -18.75 16.31
CA THR A 555 22.97 -19.39 16.10
C THR A 555 23.08 -20.91 15.91
N SER A 556 24.31 -21.48 15.86
CA SER A 556 24.57 -22.90 15.63
C SER A 556 23.91 -23.83 16.65
N GLY A 557 23.64 -23.32 17.85
CA GLY A 557 22.95 -24.05 18.92
C GLY A 557 21.42 -24.02 18.85
N LEU A 558 20.82 -23.34 17.87
CA LEU A 558 19.38 -23.35 17.63
C LEU A 558 18.96 -24.64 16.93
N LYS A 559 17.86 -25.23 17.40
CA LYS A 559 17.25 -26.41 16.77
C LYS A 559 16.02 -25.97 15.97
N TYR A 560 15.64 -26.75 14.98
CA TYR A 560 14.41 -26.51 14.22
C TYR A 560 13.18 -26.38 15.15
N SER A 561 13.15 -27.15 16.25
CA SER A 561 12.09 -27.06 17.28
C SER A 561 12.06 -25.73 18.04
N ASP A 562 13.13 -24.96 18.02
CA ASP A 562 13.19 -23.62 18.66
C ASP A 562 12.60 -22.53 17.77
N LEU A 563 12.50 -22.82 16.47
CA LEU A 563 11.97 -21.88 15.48
C LEU A 563 10.45 -21.90 15.52
N ARG A 564 9.86 -20.72 15.73
CA ARG A 564 8.40 -20.53 15.79
C ARG A 564 7.81 -19.98 14.50
N SER A 565 8.65 -19.75 13.49
CA SER A 565 8.29 -19.18 12.21
C SER A 565 9.21 -19.67 11.11
N THR A 566 8.72 -19.65 9.89
CA THR A 566 9.49 -19.85 8.66
C THR A 566 9.76 -18.53 7.91
N ALA A 567 9.07 -17.45 8.29
CA ALA A 567 9.11 -16.20 7.57
C ALA A 567 10.21 -15.24 8.01
N ALA A 568 10.36 -15.03 9.34
CA ALA A 568 11.33 -14.11 9.91
C ALA A 568 11.62 -14.45 11.37
N TRP A 569 12.85 -14.21 11.80
CA TRP A 569 13.39 -14.58 13.12
C TRP A 569 13.85 -13.34 13.86
N VAL A 570 13.30 -13.10 15.04
CA VAL A 570 13.53 -11.87 15.80
C VAL A 570 14.53 -12.09 16.94
N PHE A 571 15.64 -11.39 16.88
CA PHE A 571 16.69 -11.39 17.91
C PHE A 571 16.55 -10.15 18.77
N GLN A 572 16.18 -10.34 20.03
CA GLN A 572 16.14 -9.28 21.03
C GLN A 572 17.54 -9.07 21.59
N MET A 573 17.99 -7.82 21.63
CA MET A 573 19.25 -7.35 22.22
C MET A 573 18.93 -6.39 23.37
N LYS A 574 19.21 -6.82 24.61
CA LYS A 574 18.83 -6.11 25.84
C LYS A 574 19.94 -6.01 26.87
#